data_f824a2666fb1015b39c6c3ccd520c7ee
#
_entry.id   f824a2666fb1015b39c6c3ccd520c7ee
#
_cell.length_a   1.000
_cell.length_b   1.000
_cell.length_c   1.000
_cell.angle_alpha   90.00
_cell.angle_beta   90.00
_cell.angle_gamma   90.00
#
_symmetry.space_group_name_H-M   'P 1'
#
loop_
_entity.id
_entity.type
_entity.pdbx_description
1 polymer ?
#
loop_
_entity_poly.entity_id
_entity_poly.type
_entity_poly.pdbx_seq_one_letter_code
_entity_poly.pdbx_strand_id
1 'polypeptide(L)'
;MSDVAEESPVEQTLTIARLGARGDGLTEGGLAVPGALPGERVRVRRGDRVGTLVAVEEASPERIAPFCPYFSACGGCAVQHLAPGPYAAWKRGIVAGALAQARIETDLRPLLDARGAGRRRITLHVREIEGRAEAGLMAARSHALVAIDHCPITVPALHRAPAVAQALAAPLGHGRKPLDVAATATVTGLDIDIRGHGTVSEGVRGVLTRLAGELDLARLSIHGDVVVERRPPAVGEGPTRRVPPPGGFLQATQAGEAALTALVLEAMDEGKAKVRRVGDLFCGSGPFALALAAGGREVHAVEGEAAAITSLTRAYRAGAGFARITAEARDLFRRPLLGPELDALDAVVFDPPRAGAEAQARRIAESKVPLVVGVACDPGTFARDAATLIAGGYQLERVTPVDQFAWSAHVELVGVFRKAARKPAGRTLRRPR
;
A
#
# COMPACT_ATOMS: atom_id res chain seq x y z
N MET A 1 52.26 -17.53 5.11
CA MET A 1 50.93 -17.85 5.64
C MET A 1 50.74 -16.96 6.84
N SER A 2 50.10 -15.80 6.63
CA SER A 2 49.74 -14.86 7.69
C SER A 2 48.36 -15.20 8.14
N ASP A 3 48.25 -15.76 9.37
CA ASP A 3 47.01 -15.89 10.10
C ASP A 3 46.39 -14.50 10.28
N VAL A 4 45.38 -14.18 9.47
CA VAL A 4 44.47 -13.09 9.77
C VAL A 4 43.54 -13.65 10.85
N ALA A 5 43.84 -13.36 12.09
CA ALA A 5 42.92 -13.59 13.20
C ALA A 5 41.62 -12.87 12.87
N GLU A 6 40.51 -13.58 12.59
CA GLU A 6 39.18 -13.04 12.58
C GLU A 6 38.92 -12.47 13.99
N GLU A 7 39.02 -11.15 14.13
CA GLU A 7 38.59 -10.47 15.35
C GLU A 7 37.13 -10.85 15.58
N SER A 8 36.86 -11.56 16.64
CA SER A 8 35.49 -11.87 17.08
C SER A 8 34.71 -10.57 17.21
N PRO A 9 33.57 -10.44 16.56
CA PRO A 9 32.82 -9.19 16.55
C PRO A 9 32.47 -8.79 18.01
N VAL A 10 32.91 -7.61 18.40
CA VAL A 10 32.76 -7.09 19.78
C VAL A 10 31.29 -6.93 20.11
N GLU A 11 30.83 -7.65 21.13
CA GLU A 11 29.51 -7.44 21.72
C GLU A 11 29.56 -6.30 22.73
N GLN A 12 28.53 -5.48 22.74
CA GLN A 12 28.40 -4.35 23.67
C GLN A 12 26.96 -4.21 24.16
N THR A 13 26.78 -3.74 25.38
CA THR A 13 25.48 -3.41 25.94
C THR A 13 25.14 -1.96 25.62
N LEU A 14 23.98 -1.72 25.04
CA LEU A 14 23.51 -0.40 24.60
C LEU A 14 22.07 -0.16 25.06
N THR A 15 21.72 1.11 25.27
CA THR A 15 20.34 1.52 25.52
C THR A 15 19.69 2.02 24.23
N ILE A 16 18.46 1.62 24.00
CA ILE A 16 17.67 2.05 22.86
C ILE A 16 16.91 3.32 23.23
N ALA A 17 17.21 4.40 22.51
CA ALA A 17 16.64 5.72 22.77
C ALA A 17 15.24 5.91 22.17
N ARG A 18 15.01 5.41 20.93
CA ARG A 18 13.76 5.60 20.21
C ARG A 18 13.53 4.53 19.15
N LEU A 19 12.29 4.44 18.65
CA LEU A 19 11.96 3.62 17.48
C LEU A 19 12.11 4.44 16.20
N GLY A 20 12.86 3.92 15.25
CA GLY A 20 13.02 4.52 13.92
C GLY A 20 11.79 4.31 13.03
N ALA A 21 11.70 5.07 11.94
CA ALA A 21 10.59 4.96 10.99
C ALA A 21 10.45 3.57 10.35
N ARG A 22 11.51 2.76 10.32
CA ARG A 22 11.49 1.39 9.80
C ARG A 22 11.14 0.33 10.85
N GLY A 23 10.90 0.72 12.10
CA GLY A 23 10.63 -0.19 13.20
C GLY A 23 11.89 -0.76 13.88
N ASP A 24 13.07 -0.22 13.57
CA ASP A 24 14.31 -0.56 14.28
C ASP A 24 14.44 0.29 15.53
N GLY A 25 14.89 -0.29 16.64
CA GLY A 25 15.37 0.48 17.79
C GLY A 25 16.62 1.28 17.41
N LEU A 26 16.68 2.56 17.78
CA LEU A 26 17.81 3.44 17.53
C LEU A 26 18.46 3.83 18.84
N THR A 27 19.77 3.67 18.94
CA THR A 27 20.58 4.22 20.04
C THR A 27 20.73 5.74 19.89
N GLU A 28 21.19 6.45 20.92
CA GLU A 28 21.53 7.89 20.81
C GLU A 28 22.56 8.16 19.70
N GLY A 29 23.53 7.26 19.53
CA GLY A 29 24.53 7.34 18.46
C GLY A 29 24.02 6.96 17.07
N GLY A 30 22.73 6.66 16.91
CA GLY A 30 22.09 6.38 15.62
C GLY A 30 22.29 4.96 15.09
N LEU A 31 22.89 4.03 15.87
CA LEU A 31 22.95 2.62 15.49
C LEU A 31 21.54 2.02 15.48
N ALA A 32 21.17 1.41 14.37
CA ALA A 32 19.89 0.71 14.24
C ALA A 32 20.00 -0.73 14.74
N VAL A 33 19.09 -1.15 15.62
CA VAL A 33 19.02 -2.50 16.20
C VAL A 33 17.63 -3.08 15.94
N PRO A 34 17.46 -3.87 14.88
CA PRO A 34 16.18 -4.54 14.58
C PRO A 34 15.71 -5.39 15.75
N GLY A 35 14.40 -5.33 16.04
CA GLY A 35 13.80 -6.13 17.12
C GLY A 35 13.96 -5.56 18.52
N ALA A 36 14.70 -4.44 18.70
CA ALA A 36 14.82 -3.75 19.97
C ALA A 36 13.81 -2.59 20.09
N LEU A 37 13.37 -2.31 21.32
CA LEU A 37 12.37 -1.27 21.63
C LEU A 37 12.95 -0.15 22.49
N PRO A 38 12.34 1.06 22.46
CA PRO A 38 12.77 2.18 23.29
C PRO A 38 12.78 1.83 24.78
N GLY A 39 13.80 2.31 25.49
CA GLY A 39 14.01 2.06 26.91
C GLY A 39 14.67 0.74 27.24
N GLU A 40 14.86 -0.16 26.26
CA GLU A 40 15.54 -1.44 26.49
C GLU A 40 17.05 -1.27 26.62
N ARG A 41 17.63 -2.06 27.50
CA ARG A 41 19.06 -2.34 27.53
C ARG A 41 19.33 -3.66 26.84
N VAL A 42 20.10 -3.60 25.76
CA VAL A 42 20.29 -4.74 24.86
C VAL A 42 21.75 -5.04 24.61
N ARG A 43 22.11 -6.32 24.51
CA ARG A 43 23.42 -6.76 24.05
C ARG A 43 23.39 -6.92 22.55
N VAL A 44 24.32 -6.24 21.88
CA VAL A 44 24.34 -6.08 20.44
C VAL A 44 25.73 -6.43 19.91
N ARG A 45 25.78 -7.23 18.86
CA ARG A 45 26.97 -7.37 18.02
C ARG A 45 27.00 -6.22 17.04
N ARG A 46 28.01 -5.35 17.17
CA ARG A 46 28.07 -4.10 16.41
C ARG A 46 28.43 -4.34 14.96
N GLY A 47 27.65 -3.77 14.04
CA GLY A 47 28.02 -3.51 12.65
C GLY A 47 28.16 -1.98 12.42
N ASP A 48 28.44 -1.55 11.20
CA ASP A 48 28.69 -0.13 10.89
C ASP A 48 27.47 0.76 11.18
N ARG A 49 26.33 0.42 10.66
CA ARG A 49 25.05 1.18 10.79
C ARG A 49 23.92 0.37 11.41
N VAL A 50 24.05 -0.94 11.40
CA VAL A 50 23.03 -1.88 11.90
C VAL A 50 23.72 -2.87 12.82
N GLY A 51 23.23 -2.97 14.05
CA GLY A 51 23.66 -3.97 15.02
C GLY A 51 22.74 -5.19 15.00
N THR A 52 23.31 -6.36 15.28
CA THR A 52 22.55 -7.57 15.48
C THR A 52 22.18 -7.70 16.95
N LEU A 53 20.88 -7.77 17.25
CA LEU A 53 20.38 -8.00 18.61
C LEU A 53 20.77 -9.41 19.04
N VAL A 54 21.56 -9.53 20.12
CA VAL A 54 21.98 -10.80 20.72
C VAL A 54 21.04 -11.17 21.87
N ALA A 55 20.76 -10.22 22.76
CA ALA A 55 19.87 -10.42 23.90
C ALA A 55 19.24 -9.10 24.34
N VAL A 56 18.04 -9.17 24.91
CA VAL A 56 17.42 -8.09 25.68
C VAL A 56 17.73 -8.35 27.14
N GLU A 57 18.54 -7.51 27.77
CA GLU A 57 18.95 -7.63 29.17
C GLU A 57 17.92 -7.01 30.12
N GLU A 58 17.38 -5.85 29.73
CA GLU A 58 16.29 -5.21 30.43
C GLU A 58 15.21 -4.86 29.40
N ALA A 59 14.05 -5.52 29.50
CA ALA A 59 12.96 -5.32 28.55
C ALA A 59 12.15 -4.07 28.85
N SER A 60 11.67 -3.42 27.79
CA SER A 60 10.68 -2.35 27.87
C SER A 60 9.35 -2.89 28.39
N PRO A 61 8.62 -2.15 29.25
CA PRO A 61 7.25 -2.53 29.66
C PRO A 61 6.28 -2.61 28.46
N GLU A 62 6.63 -2.01 27.33
CA GLU A 62 5.86 -2.01 26.09
C GLU A 62 6.14 -3.25 25.21
N ARG A 63 7.05 -4.13 25.63
CA ARG A 63 7.34 -5.35 24.90
C ARG A 63 6.29 -6.43 25.20
N ILE A 64 5.71 -6.97 24.13
CA ILE A 64 4.78 -8.10 24.19
C ILE A 64 5.33 -9.29 23.38
N ALA A 65 4.81 -10.48 23.63
CA ALA A 65 5.13 -11.65 22.84
C ALA A 65 4.52 -11.52 21.43
N PRO A 66 5.30 -11.69 20.34
CA PRO A 66 4.74 -11.71 18.99
C PRO A 66 3.88 -12.97 18.80
N PHE A 67 2.77 -12.83 18.09
CA PHE A 67 1.85 -13.95 17.84
C PHE A 67 2.23 -14.80 16.63
N CYS A 68 3.08 -14.28 15.73
CA CYS A 68 3.51 -14.99 14.53
C CYS A 68 4.75 -15.85 14.82
N PRO A 69 4.74 -17.18 14.55
CA PRO A 69 5.88 -18.04 14.77
C PRO A 69 7.08 -17.71 13.89
N TYR A 70 6.86 -17.03 12.78
CA TYR A 70 7.91 -16.61 11.84
C TYR A 70 8.43 -15.18 12.09
N PHE A 71 7.92 -14.50 13.14
CA PHE A 71 8.43 -13.19 13.51
C PHE A 71 9.91 -13.28 13.86
N SER A 72 10.70 -12.28 13.58
CA SER A 72 12.16 -12.22 13.64
C SER A 72 12.91 -12.87 12.46
N ALA A 73 12.40 -13.94 11.87
CA ALA A 73 12.98 -14.53 10.66
C ALA A 73 12.40 -13.89 9.39
N CYS A 74 11.08 -13.80 9.32
CA CYS A 74 10.34 -13.24 8.18
C CYS A 74 10.42 -11.71 8.14
N GLY A 75 10.72 -11.15 6.96
CA GLY A 75 10.78 -9.68 6.74
C GLY A 75 9.44 -8.96 6.60
N GLY A 76 8.31 -9.67 6.68
CA GLY A 76 6.98 -9.10 6.45
C GLY A 76 6.45 -8.18 7.55
N CYS A 77 6.92 -8.37 8.81
CA CYS A 77 6.52 -7.58 9.98
C CYS A 77 7.74 -7.05 10.72
N ALA A 78 7.69 -5.79 11.15
CA ALA A 78 8.80 -5.14 11.86
C ALA A 78 8.58 -5.09 13.38
N VAL A 79 7.33 -4.95 13.86
CA VAL A 79 7.07 -4.54 15.25
C VAL A 79 5.91 -5.29 15.93
N GLN A 80 5.74 -6.61 15.69
CA GLN A 80 4.72 -7.41 16.38
C GLN A 80 4.94 -7.51 17.89
N HIS A 81 6.14 -7.24 18.35
CA HIS A 81 6.56 -7.26 19.75
C HIS A 81 6.31 -5.94 20.48
N LEU A 82 5.69 -4.95 19.83
CA LEU A 82 5.34 -3.64 20.40
C LEU A 82 3.86 -3.61 20.81
N ALA A 83 3.58 -3.14 22.01
CA ALA A 83 2.22 -3.01 22.54
C ALA A 83 1.34 -2.09 21.66
N PRO A 84 -0.01 -2.26 21.67
CA PRO A 84 -0.90 -1.56 20.73
C PRO A 84 -0.88 -0.03 20.83
N GLY A 85 -0.78 0.54 22.03
CA GLY A 85 -0.73 1.99 22.22
C GLY A 85 0.51 2.63 21.60
N PRO A 86 1.72 2.22 22.01
CA PRO A 86 2.98 2.66 21.39
C PRO A 86 3.05 2.35 19.89
N TYR A 87 2.50 1.25 19.43
CA TYR A 87 2.40 0.93 18.01
C TYR A 87 1.60 2.00 17.23
N ALA A 88 0.42 2.38 17.73
CA ALA A 88 -0.40 3.40 17.09
C ALA A 88 0.31 4.76 17.09
N ALA A 89 0.96 5.11 18.20
CA ALA A 89 1.76 6.33 18.32
C ALA A 89 2.94 6.36 17.32
N TRP A 90 3.65 5.23 17.19
CA TRP A 90 4.75 5.10 16.22
C TRP A 90 4.26 5.26 14.78
N LYS A 91 3.20 4.59 14.38
CA LYS A 91 2.62 4.71 13.02
C LYS A 91 2.23 6.17 12.69
N ARG A 92 1.53 6.83 13.63
CA ARG A 92 1.17 8.24 13.51
C ARG A 92 2.42 9.12 13.47
N GLY A 93 3.44 8.78 14.26
CA GLY A 93 4.73 9.46 14.33
C GLY A 93 5.51 9.42 13.00
N ILE A 94 5.39 8.36 12.19
CA ILE A 94 5.99 8.28 10.84
C ILE A 94 5.41 9.39 9.96
N VAL A 95 4.09 9.59 9.97
CA VAL A 95 3.42 10.65 9.17
C VAL A 95 3.79 12.02 9.73
N ALA A 96 3.74 12.21 11.06
CA ALA A 96 4.14 13.46 11.71
C ALA A 96 5.57 13.86 11.35
N GLY A 97 6.51 12.91 11.35
CA GLY A 97 7.90 13.13 10.99
C GLY A 97 8.09 13.60 9.55
N ALA A 98 7.37 13.00 8.60
CA ALA A 98 7.42 13.41 7.19
C ALA A 98 6.87 14.82 6.97
N LEU A 99 5.74 15.16 7.62
CA LEU A 99 5.17 16.51 7.57
C LEU A 99 6.10 17.55 8.20
N ALA A 100 6.69 17.24 9.35
CA ALA A 100 7.64 18.13 10.03
C ALA A 100 8.91 18.39 9.20
N GLN A 101 9.46 17.36 8.53
CA GLN A 101 10.60 17.53 7.62
C GLN A 101 10.26 18.47 6.45
N ALA A 102 9.02 18.43 5.96
CA ALA A 102 8.53 19.34 4.92
C ALA A 102 8.06 20.70 5.48
N ARG A 103 8.13 20.93 6.80
CA ARG A 103 7.64 22.13 7.50
C ARG A 103 6.15 22.40 7.25
N ILE A 104 5.36 21.33 7.22
CA ILE A 104 3.91 21.38 7.02
C ILE A 104 3.23 21.21 8.37
N GLU A 105 2.44 22.20 8.76
CA GLU A 105 1.55 22.17 9.92
C GLU A 105 0.11 21.89 9.44
N THR A 106 -0.56 20.94 10.10
CA THR A 106 -1.93 20.55 9.79
C THR A 106 -2.57 19.79 10.95
N ASP A 107 -3.88 19.63 10.95
CA ASP A 107 -4.57 18.73 11.86
C ASP A 107 -4.23 17.26 11.50
N LEU A 108 -3.26 16.69 12.21
CA LEU A 108 -2.93 15.27 12.08
C LEU A 108 -3.84 14.44 12.98
N ARG A 109 -4.81 13.77 12.38
CA ARG A 109 -5.81 12.93 13.04
C ARG A 109 -5.17 11.71 13.74
N PRO A 110 -5.89 11.07 14.69
CA PRO A 110 -5.50 9.74 15.19
C PRO A 110 -5.36 8.71 14.09
N LEU A 111 -4.52 7.67 14.34
CA LEU A 111 -4.40 6.53 13.43
C LEU A 111 -5.73 5.79 13.33
N LEU A 112 -6.25 5.65 12.11
CA LEU A 112 -7.44 4.85 11.85
C LEU A 112 -7.03 3.38 11.63
N ASP A 113 -7.51 2.49 12.48
CA ASP A 113 -7.31 1.05 12.31
C ASP A 113 -8.15 0.54 11.13
N ALA A 114 -7.47 0.04 10.12
CA ALA A 114 -8.07 -0.50 8.92
C ALA A 114 -7.54 -1.90 8.56
N ARG A 115 -7.05 -2.62 9.59
CA ARG A 115 -6.52 -3.99 9.47
C ARG A 115 -7.62 -4.99 9.13
N GLY A 116 -8.83 -4.78 9.69
CA GLY A 116 -9.99 -5.65 9.49
C GLY A 116 -9.69 -7.12 9.77
N ALA A 117 -10.17 -8.01 8.91
CA ALA A 117 -9.91 -9.44 9.00
C ALA A 117 -8.49 -9.86 8.55
N GLY A 118 -7.67 -8.90 8.12
CA GLY A 118 -6.30 -9.13 7.65
C GLY A 118 -6.09 -8.79 6.17
N ARG A 119 -4.86 -9.03 5.70
CA ARG A 119 -4.48 -8.77 4.32
C ARG A 119 -5.18 -9.74 3.38
N ARG A 120 -5.77 -9.21 2.32
CA ARG A 120 -6.44 -10.01 1.27
C ARG A 120 -5.53 -10.40 0.10
N ARG A 121 -4.25 -10.02 0.16
CA ARG A 121 -3.24 -10.35 -0.86
C ARG A 121 -1.89 -10.63 -0.22
N ILE A 122 -1.20 -11.67 -0.75
CA ILE A 122 0.16 -12.04 -0.41
C ILE A 122 0.90 -12.42 -1.69
N THR A 123 2.18 -12.08 -1.79
CA THR A 123 3.07 -12.62 -2.83
C THR A 123 4.08 -13.54 -2.13
N LEU A 124 4.05 -14.79 -2.52
CA LEU A 124 4.94 -15.84 -2.02
C LEU A 124 6.04 -16.06 -3.05
N HIS A 125 7.26 -16.28 -2.55
CA HIS A 125 8.38 -16.73 -3.35
C HIS A 125 8.45 -18.26 -3.24
N VAL A 126 8.58 -18.95 -4.37
CA VAL A 126 8.73 -20.42 -4.39
C VAL A 126 10.10 -20.76 -4.93
N ARG A 127 10.84 -21.57 -4.18
CA ARG A 127 12.17 -22.07 -4.54
C ARG A 127 12.24 -23.58 -4.32
N GLU A 128 13.12 -24.25 -5.05
CA GLU A 128 13.53 -25.60 -4.69
C GLU A 128 14.54 -25.55 -3.56
N ILE A 129 14.26 -26.27 -2.48
CA ILE A 129 15.16 -26.51 -1.36
C ILE A 129 15.16 -28.03 -1.12
N GLU A 130 16.33 -28.66 -1.21
CA GLU A 130 16.49 -30.11 -1.02
C GLU A 130 15.54 -30.99 -1.86
N GLY A 131 15.33 -30.61 -3.12
CA GLY A 131 14.46 -31.33 -4.07
C GLY A 131 12.96 -31.13 -3.85
N ARG A 132 12.55 -30.16 -3.01
CA ARG A 132 11.14 -29.83 -2.74
C ARG A 132 10.85 -28.37 -3.04
N ALA A 133 9.66 -28.11 -3.57
CA ALA A 133 9.17 -26.73 -3.71
C ALA A 133 8.81 -26.17 -2.34
N GLU A 134 9.54 -25.17 -1.88
CA GLU A 134 9.24 -24.44 -0.66
C GLU A 134 8.69 -23.06 -0.97
N ALA A 135 7.56 -22.71 -0.35
CA ALA A 135 6.91 -21.41 -0.52
C ALA A 135 7.05 -20.59 0.76
N GLY A 136 7.33 -19.28 0.60
CA GLY A 136 7.50 -18.42 1.75
C GLY A 136 7.69 -16.97 1.41
N LEU A 137 8.21 -16.23 2.39
CA LEU A 137 8.55 -14.83 2.29
C LEU A 137 10.06 -14.63 2.47
N MET A 138 10.58 -13.50 2.00
CA MET A 138 12.00 -13.21 2.21
C MET A 138 12.27 -12.80 3.65
N ALA A 139 13.42 -13.22 4.18
CA ALA A 139 13.94 -12.74 5.44
C ALA A 139 14.20 -11.22 5.38
N ALA A 140 14.13 -10.56 6.52
CA ALA A 140 14.37 -9.12 6.60
C ALA A 140 15.77 -8.77 6.07
N ARG A 141 15.84 -7.82 5.15
CA ARG A 141 17.10 -7.33 4.54
C ARG A 141 17.95 -8.42 3.86
N SER A 142 17.30 -9.50 3.44
CA SER A 142 17.96 -10.66 2.84
C SER A 142 17.13 -11.22 1.69
N HIS A 143 17.78 -11.99 0.82
CA HIS A 143 17.13 -12.79 -0.20
C HIS A 143 16.95 -14.26 0.22
N ALA A 144 17.19 -14.57 1.49
CA ALA A 144 16.93 -15.91 2.04
C ALA A 144 15.41 -16.13 2.15
N LEU A 145 14.96 -17.31 1.71
CA LEU A 145 13.56 -17.69 1.83
C LEU A 145 13.30 -18.18 3.27
N VAL A 146 12.25 -17.64 3.88
CA VAL A 146 11.65 -18.18 5.10
C VAL A 146 10.41 -18.94 4.67
N ALA A 147 10.49 -20.26 4.64
CA ALA A 147 9.35 -21.12 4.36
C ALA A 147 8.28 -20.94 5.43
N ILE A 148 7.02 -20.85 5.02
CA ILE A 148 5.89 -20.65 5.92
C ILE A 148 4.73 -21.57 5.54
N ASP A 149 4.01 -22.09 6.55
CA ASP A 149 2.78 -22.85 6.34
C ASP A 149 1.59 -21.92 6.14
N HIS A 150 1.58 -20.79 6.82
CA HIS A 150 0.57 -19.75 6.69
C HIS A 150 1.11 -18.38 7.14
N CYS A 151 0.42 -17.31 6.79
CA CYS A 151 0.73 -15.96 7.27
C CYS A 151 -0.41 -15.46 8.17
N PRO A 152 -0.20 -15.32 9.52
CA PRO A 152 -1.28 -14.97 10.45
C PRO A 152 -1.90 -13.59 10.26
N ILE A 153 -1.23 -12.69 9.51
CA ILE A 153 -1.75 -11.33 9.22
C ILE A 153 -2.62 -11.27 7.96
N THR A 154 -2.83 -12.41 7.30
CA THR A 154 -3.71 -12.51 6.13
C THR A 154 -5.11 -13.00 6.53
N VAL A 155 -6.09 -12.76 5.66
CA VAL A 155 -7.42 -13.36 5.84
C VAL A 155 -7.34 -14.89 5.82
N PRO A 156 -8.22 -15.63 6.54
CA PRO A 156 -8.16 -17.09 6.64
C PRO A 156 -8.11 -17.82 5.28
N ALA A 157 -8.78 -17.29 4.25
CA ALA A 157 -8.78 -17.86 2.90
C ALA A 157 -7.37 -17.95 2.30
N LEU A 158 -6.43 -17.09 2.72
CA LEU A 158 -5.03 -17.09 2.27
C LEU A 158 -4.12 -17.98 3.11
N HIS A 159 -4.57 -18.57 4.22
CA HIS A 159 -3.71 -19.44 5.03
C HIS A 159 -3.23 -20.67 4.24
N ARG A 160 -4.01 -21.14 3.27
CA ARG A 160 -3.60 -22.21 2.36
C ARG A 160 -2.73 -21.78 1.17
N ALA A 161 -2.47 -20.47 1.02
CA ALA A 161 -1.73 -19.96 -0.14
C ALA A 161 -0.32 -20.56 -0.31
N PRO A 162 0.47 -20.83 0.76
CA PRO A 162 1.77 -21.49 0.60
C PRO A 162 1.65 -22.87 -0.03
N ALA A 163 0.74 -23.72 0.45
CA ALA A 163 0.51 -25.06 -0.13
C ALA A 163 0.01 -24.98 -1.59
N VAL A 164 -0.86 -24.00 -1.90
CA VAL A 164 -1.31 -23.73 -3.27
C VAL A 164 -0.14 -23.33 -4.16
N ALA A 165 0.73 -22.46 -3.69
CA ALA A 165 1.92 -22.01 -4.43
C ALA A 165 2.89 -23.16 -4.73
N GLN A 166 3.14 -24.03 -3.75
CA GLN A 166 3.96 -25.23 -3.91
C GLN A 166 3.38 -26.19 -4.96
N ALA A 167 2.07 -26.49 -4.87
CA ALA A 167 1.40 -27.38 -5.81
C ALA A 167 1.43 -26.85 -7.25
N LEU A 168 1.24 -25.55 -7.45
CA LEU A 168 1.29 -24.91 -8.77
C LEU A 168 2.71 -24.77 -9.32
N ALA A 169 3.73 -24.69 -8.47
CA ALA A 169 5.12 -24.63 -8.90
C ALA A 169 5.64 -26.00 -9.41
N ALA A 170 5.16 -27.11 -8.87
CA ALA A 170 5.64 -28.44 -9.20
C ALA A 170 5.64 -28.76 -10.71
N PRO A 171 4.54 -28.55 -11.49
CA PRO A 171 4.52 -28.80 -12.93
C PRO A 171 5.32 -27.79 -13.76
N LEU A 172 5.67 -26.62 -13.19
CA LEU A 172 6.47 -25.60 -13.88
C LEU A 172 7.97 -25.94 -13.88
N GLY A 173 8.36 -26.88 -13.04
CA GLY A 173 9.78 -27.25 -12.87
C GLY A 173 10.57 -26.18 -12.13
N HIS A 174 11.79 -26.54 -11.80
CA HIS A 174 12.65 -25.73 -10.96
C HIS A 174 13.62 -24.91 -11.83
N GLY A 175 13.23 -23.64 -12.07
CA GLY A 175 14.11 -22.70 -12.74
C GLY A 175 15.20 -22.13 -11.81
N ARG A 176 16.25 -21.53 -12.39
CA ARG A 176 17.30 -20.83 -11.60
C ARG A 176 16.78 -19.66 -10.78
N LYS A 177 15.61 -19.11 -11.14
CA LYS A 177 14.97 -17.96 -10.45
C LYS A 177 13.78 -18.46 -9.65
N PRO A 178 13.50 -17.86 -8.48
CA PRO A 178 12.29 -18.16 -7.73
C PRO A 178 11.06 -17.75 -8.55
N LEU A 179 9.97 -18.50 -8.37
CA LEU A 179 8.66 -18.09 -8.85
C LEU A 179 8.05 -17.13 -7.84
N ASP A 180 7.40 -16.08 -8.32
CA ASP A 180 6.58 -15.20 -7.52
C ASP A 180 5.11 -15.59 -7.73
N VAL A 181 4.45 -16.04 -6.67
CA VAL A 181 3.05 -16.45 -6.68
C VAL A 181 2.23 -15.41 -5.90
N ALA A 182 1.56 -14.53 -6.64
CA ALA A 182 0.63 -13.57 -6.06
C ALA A 182 -0.72 -14.24 -5.83
N ALA A 183 -1.12 -14.39 -4.57
CA ALA A 183 -2.41 -14.93 -4.17
C ALA A 183 -3.31 -13.81 -3.63
N THR A 184 -4.51 -13.69 -4.17
CA THR A 184 -5.53 -12.74 -3.75
C THR A 184 -6.78 -13.48 -3.29
N ALA A 185 -7.25 -13.20 -2.09
CA ALA A 185 -8.55 -13.65 -1.62
C ALA A 185 -9.64 -12.77 -2.22
N THR A 186 -10.55 -13.39 -2.94
CA THR A 186 -11.71 -12.73 -3.56
C THR A 186 -13.01 -13.32 -3.01
N VAL A 187 -14.14 -12.69 -3.32
CA VAL A 187 -15.46 -13.16 -2.89
C VAL A 187 -15.75 -14.56 -3.45
N THR A 188 -15.17 -14.92 -4.59
CA THR A 188 -15.46 -16.15 -5.34
C THR A 188 -14.37 -17.21 -5.23
N GLY A 189 -13.32 -16.99 -4.45
CA GLY A 189 -12.19 -17.91 -4.26
C GLY A 189 -10.85 -17.24 -4.45
N LEU A 190 -9.77 -18.03 -4.48
CA LEU A 190 -8.43 -17.49 -4.70
C LEU A 190 -8.19 -17.14 -6.17
N ASP A 191 -7.64 -15.96 -6.39
CA ASP A 191 -7.09 -15.49 -7.67
C ASP A 191 -5.57 -15.55 -7.59
N ILE A 192 -4.95 -16.32 -8.47
CA ILE A 192 -3.50 -16.57 -8.46
C ILE A 192 -2.87 -16.04 -9.75
N ASP A 193 -1.79 -15.26 -9.61
CA ASP A 193 -0.94 -14.86 -10.74
C ASP A 193 0.51 -15.30 -10.48
N ILE A 194 1.08 -16.11 -11.38
CA ILE A 194 2.44 -16.64 -11.27
C ILE A 194 3.37 -15.84 -12.16
N ARG A 195 4.53 -15.46 -11.64
CA ARG A 195 5.58 -14.75 -12.35
C ARG A 195 6.94 -15.44 -12.15
N GLY A 196 7.89 -15.16 -13.03
CA GLY A 196 9.24 -15.71 -12.98
C GLY A 196 9.45 -16.98 -13.82
N HIS A 197 8.42 -17.51 -14.46
CA HIS A 197 8.49 -18.61 -15.42
C HIS A 197 8.45 -18.07 -16.86
N GLY A 198 9.09 -18.77 -17.80
CA GLY A 198 9.00 -18.46 -19.23
C GLY A 198 7.69 -18.96 -19.86
N THR A 199 7.72 -19.20 -21.16
CA THR A 199 6.59 -19.75 -21.93
C THR A 199 6.23 -21.13 -21.41
N VAL A 200 4.93 -21.38 -21.20
CA VAL A 200 4.39 -22.63 -20.68
C VAL A 200 3.87 -23.47 -21.85
N SER A 201 4.28 -24.75 -21.91
CA SER A 201 3.79 -25.68 -22.94
C SER A 201 2.31 -26.05 -22.74
N GLU A 202 1.63 -26.47 -23.79
CA GLU A 202 0.22 -26.88 -23.71
C GLU A 202 -0.01 -28.04 -22.72
N GLY A 203 0.93 -28.98 -22.62
CA GLY A 203 0.86 -30.07 -21.65
C GLY A 203 0.87 -29.57 -20.21
N VAL A 204 1.78 -28.64 -19.88
CA VAL A 204 1.85 -28.01 -18.55
C VAL A 204 0.63 -27.15 -18.30
N ARG A 205 0.12 -26.41 -19.29
CA ARG A 205 -1.10 -25.63 -19.18
C ARG A 205 -2.31 -26.52 -18.82
N GLY A 206 -2.42 -27.70 -19.43
CA GLY A 206 -3.45 -28.69 -19.11
C GLY A 206 -3.36 -29.23 -17.68
N VAL A 207 -2.13 -29.46 -17.17
CA VAL A 207 -1.90 -29.84 -15.76
C VAL A 207 -2.32 -28.72 -14.81
N LEU A 208 -1.92 -27.49 -15.08
CA LEU A 208 -2.26 -26.31 -14.27
C LEU A 208 -3.78 -26.05 -14.25
N THR A 209 -4.49 -26.26 -15.37
CA THR A 209 -5.95 -26.14 -15.45
C THR A 209 -6.64 -27.15 -14.54
N ARG A 210 -6.18 -28.40 -14.50
CA ARG A 210 -6.70 -29.45 -13.62
C ARG A 210 -6.42 -29.10 -12.15
N LEU A 211 -5.19 -28.73 -11.83
CA LEU A 211 -4.80 -28.29 -10.46
C LEU A 211 -5.64 -27.09 -9.99
N ALA A 212 -5.93 -26.13 -10.85
CA ALA A 212 -6.79 -25.01 -10.49
C ALA A 212 -8.22 -25.48 -10.11
N GLY A 213 -8.69 -26.58 -10.71
CA GLY A 213 -9.93 -27.25 -10.32
C GLY A 213 -9.83 -27.91 -8.94
N GLU A 214 -8.82 -28.74 -8.74
CA GLU A 214 -8.56 -29.48 -7.50
C GLU A 214 -8.33 -28.56 -6.31
N LEU A 215 -7.60 -27.45 -6.52
CA LEU A 215 -7.32 -26.42 -5.53
C LEU A 215 -8.46 -25.41 -5.35
N ASP A 216 -9.57 -25.57 -6.05
CA ASP A 216 -10.73 -24.67 -6.04
C ASP A 216 -10.37 -23.20 -6.20
N LEU A 217 -9.57 -22.88 -7.21
CA LEU A 217 -9.20 -21.50 -7.54
C LEU A 217 -10.32 -20.80 -8.30
N ALA A 218 -10.52 -19.52 -8.09
CA ALA A 218 -11.40 -18.69 -8.93
C ALA A 218 -10.75 -18.46 -10.30
N ARG A 219 -9.47 -18.06 -10.31
CA ARG A 219 -8.68 -17.82 -11.52
C ARG A 219 -7.23 -18.21 -11.30
N LEU A 220 -6.59 -18.69 -12.35
CA LEU A 220 -5.14 -18.87 -12.43
C LEU A 220 -4.60 -18.16 -13.66
N SER A 221 -3.58 -17.36 -13.50
CA SER A 221 -2.87 -16.63 -14.56
C SER A 221 -1.35 -16.79 -14.44
N ILE A 222 -0.64 -16.57 -15.53
CA ILE A 222 0.83 -16.52 -15.59
C ILE A 222 1.19 -15.22 -16.31
N HIS A 223 1.97 -14.35 -15.65
CA HIS A 223 2.33 -13.02 -16.16
C HIS A 223 1.13 -12.17 -16.62
N GLY A 224 -0.02 -12.35 -15.97
CA GLY A 224 -1.27 -11.67 -16.34
C GLY A 224 -2.09 -12.37 -17.41
N ASP A 225 -1.54 -13.38 -18.11
CA ASP A 225 -2.27 -14.18 -19.10
C ASP A 225 -3.09 -15.26 -18.39
N VAL A 226 -4.39 -15.26 -18.60
CA VAL A 226 -5.31 -16.20 -17.96
C VAL A 226 -5.09 -17.61 -18.50
N VAL A 227 -4.73 -18.54 -17.60
CA VAL A 227 -4.68 -19.98 -17.89
C VAL A 227 -6.09 -20.56 -17.81
N VAL A 228 -6.80 -20.26 -16.74
CA VAL A 228 -8.19 -20.65 -16.52
C VAL A 228 -8.88 -19.68 -15.57
N GLU A 229 -10.12 -19.32 -15.88
CA GLU A 229 -11.05 -18.61 -15.00
C GLU A 229 -12.27 -19.49 -14.81
N ARG A 230 -12.41 -20.05 -13.61
CA ARG A 230 -13.56 -20.91 -13.23
C ARG A 230 -14.72 -20.08 -12.68
N ARG A 231 -14.40 -18.98 -12.04
CA ARG A 231 -15.34 -17.98 -11.49
C ARG A 231 -14.69 -16.60 -11.58
N PRO A 232 -15.41 -15.54 -11.94
CA PRO A 232 -14.86 -14.20 -11.92
C PRO A 232 -14.36 -13.81 -10.52
N PRO A 233 -13.08 -13.47 -10.32
CA PRO A 233 -12.51 -13.15 -8.99
C PRO A 233 -12.95 -11.76 -8.53
N ALA A 234 -14.20 -11.64 -8.05
CA ALA A 234 -14.80 -10.39 -7.65
C ALA A 234 -14.24 -9.88 -6.30
N VAL A 235 -14.01 -8.58 -6.21
CA VAL A 235 -13.64 -7.84 -5.00
C VAL A 235 -14.56 -6.64 -4.80
N GLY A 236 -14.55 -6.06 -3.59
CA GLY A 236 -15.45 -4.97 -3.21
C GLY A 236 -16.86 -5.45 -2.90
N GLU A 237 -17.68 -4.54 -2.40
CA GLU A 237 -19.06 -4.79 -2.01
C GLU A 237 -20.00 -3.75 -2.63
N GLY A 238 -21.27 -4.13 -2.78
CA GLY A 238 -22.28 -3.22 -3.32
C GLY A 238 -21.84 -2.58 -4.62
N PRO A 239 -21.89 -1.25 -4.72
CA PRO A 239 -21.56 -0.52 -5.93
C PRO A 239 -20.06 -0.58 -6.29
N THR A 240 -19.18 -0.91 -5.36
CA THR A 240 -17.73 -1.00 -5.63
C THR A 240 -17.29 -2.38 -6.11
N ARG A 241 -18.24 -3.33 -6.27
CA ARG A 241 -17.95 -4.71 -6.72
C ARG A 241 -17.40 -4.70 -8.14
N ARG A 242 -16.23 -5.32 -8.31
CA ARG A 242 -15.51 -5.36 -9.58
C ARG A 242 -14.62 -6.60 -9.68
N VAL A 243 -14.18 -6.94 -10.89
CA VAL A 243 -13.19 -8.00 -11.16
C VAL A 243 -11.89 -7.34 -11.60
N PRO A 244 -10.85 -7.32 -10.75
CA PRO A 244 -9.57 -6.72 -11.11
C PRO A 244 -8.86 -7.52 -12.20
N PRO A 245 -7.95 -6.90 -12.98
CA PRO A 245 -7.10 -7.65 -13.90
C PRO A 245 -6.20 -8.63 -13.13
N PRO A 246 -5.72 -9.72 -13.77
CA PRO A 246 -4.80 -10.66 -13.14
C PRO A 246 -3.57 -9.97 -12.57
N GLY A 247 -3.25 -10.25 -11.30
CA GLY A 247 -2.13 -9.59 -10.60
C GLY A 247 -2.28 -8.09 -10.38
N GLY A 248 -3.41 -7.47 -10.74
CA GLY A 248 -3.68 -6.03 -10.62
C GLY A 248 -3.60 -5.52 -9.18
N PHE A 249 -3.40 -4.22 -9.02
CA PHE A 249 -3.31 -3.59 -7.70
C PHE A 249 -4.64 -3.66 -6.94
N LEU A 250 -4.55 -3.90 -5.63
CA LEU A 250 -5.65 -3.79 -4.66
C LEU A 250 -5.12 -3.23 -3.35
N GLN A 251 -5.93 -2.48 -2.62
CA GLN A 251 -5.66 -2.09 -1.24
C GLN A 251 -5.43 -3.34 -0.38
N ALA A 252 -4.50 -3.27 0.59
CA ALA A 252 -4.00 -4.43 1.32
C ALA A 252 -5.09 -5.20 2.08
N THR A 253 -6.09 -4.48 2.59
CA THR A 253 -7.23 -5.05 3.30
C THR A 253 -8.55 -4.53 2.72
N GLN A 254 -9.63 -5.26 2.91
CA GLN A 254 -10.97 -4.80 2.55
C GLN A 254 -11.40 -3.61 3.42
N ALA A 255 -11.08 -3.66 4.73
CA ALA A 255 -11.34 -2.56 5.65
C ALA A 255 -10.55 -1.30 5.26
N GLY A 256 -9.31 -1.43 4.76
CA GLY A 256 -8.52 -0.32 4.24
C GLY A 256 -9.18 0.36 3.05
N GLU A 257 -9.62 -0.43 2.05
CA GLU A 257 -10.35 0.11 0.91
C GLU A 257 -11.62 0.84 1.33
N ALA A 258 -12.38 0.26 2.26
CA ALA A 258 -13.61 0.88 2.78
C ALA A 258 -13.32 2.18 3.55
N ALA A 259 -12.30 2.20 4.42
CA ALA A 259 -11.89 3.36 5.19
C ALA A 259 -11.41 4.52 4.30
N LEU A 260 -10.54 4.22 3.31
CA LEU A 260 -10.06 5.22 2.35
C LEU A 260 -11.22 5.79 1.53
N THR A 261 -12.13 4.93 1.06
CA THR A 261 -13.33 5.35 0.32
C THR A 261 -14.23 6.24 1.18
N ALA A 262 -14.44 5.88 2.45
CA ALA A 262 -15.25 6.68 3.37
C ALA A 262 -14.64 8.07 3.60
N LEU A 263 -13.33 8.17 3.82
CA LEU A 263 -12.62 9.44 4.00
C LEU A 263 -12.69 10.33 2.73
N VAL A 264 -12.61 9.71 1.54
CA VAL A 264 -12.79 10.43 0.27
C VAL A 264 -14.22 10.97 0.15
N LEU A 265 -15.24 10.15 0.42
CA LEU A 265 -16.64 10.58 0.36
C LEU A 265 -16.96 11.66 1.39
N GLU A 266 -16.46 11.52 2.63
CA GLU A 266 -16.59 12.52 3.69
C GLU A 266 -16.07 13.89 3.21
N ALA A 267 -14.85 13.92 2.65
CA ALA A 267 -14.27 15.16 2.12
C ALA A 267 -15.09 15.79 1.00
N MET A 268 -15.78 14.98 0.17
CA MET A 268 -16.66 15.46 -0.90
C MET A 268 -17.99 16.03 -0.39
N ASP A 269 -18.47 15.52 0.78
CA ASP A 269 -19.73 15.95 1.37
C ASP A 269 -19.56 17.15 2.32
N GLU A 270 -18.33 17.44 2.73
CA GLU A 270 -18.01 18.58 3.58
C GLU A 270 -18.02 19.90 2.79
N GLY A 271 -18.62 20.91 3.38
CA GLY A 271 -18.65 22.26 2.86
C GLY A 271 -19.99 22.69 2.26
N LYS A 272 -20.08 24.00 1.89
CA LYS A 272 -21.32 24.60 1.39
C LYS A 272 -21.54 24.37 -0.12
N ALA A 273 -20.48 24.13 -0.88
CA ALA A 273 -20.54 23.92 -2.31
C ALA A 273 -20.74 22.43 -2.63
N LYS A 274 -21.73 22.12 -3.45
CA LYS A 274 -22.00 20.75 -3.88
C LYS A 274 -20.93 20.30 -4.89
N VAL A 275 -20.17 19.25 -4.57
CA VAL A 275 -19.24 18.60 -5.49
C VAL A 275 -20.03 17.72 -6.45
N ARG A 276 -19.99 18.00 -7.74
CA ARG A 276 -20.71 17.29 -8.80
C ARG A 276 -19.80 16.54 -9.75
N ARG A 277 -18.65 17.13 -10.11
CA ARG A 277 -17.67 16.59 -11.08
C ARG A 277 -16.35 16.35 -10.38
N VAL A 278 -15.92 15.11 -10.38
CA VAL A 278 -14.72 14.66 -9.67
C VAL A 278 -13.74 14.01 -10.64
N GLY A 279 -12.47 14.40 -10.57
CA GLY A 279 -11.38 13.64 -11.18
C GLY A 279 -10.89 12.58 -10.23
N ASP A 280 -10.89 11.31 -10.63
CA ASP A 280 -10.26 10.19 -9.89
C ASP A 280 -8.99 9.78 -10.64
N LEU A 281 -7.83 10.23 -10.15
CA LEU A 281 -6.54 10.10 -10.82
C LEU A 281 -5.72 8.98 -10.19
N PHE A 282 -5.09 8.14 -11.01
CA PHE A 282 -4.49 6.86 -10.62
C PHE A 282 -5.58 5.93 -10.06
N CYS A 283 -6.74 5.89 -10.73
CA CYS A 283 -7.95 5.27 -10.20
C CYS A 283 -7.89 3.74 -10.10
N GLY A 284 -6.87 3.09 -10.67
CA GLY A 284 -6.78 1.63 -10.71
C GLY A 284 -8.03 0.99 -11.31
N SER A 285 -8.56 -0.05 -10.68
CA SER A 285 -9.83 -0.68 -11.06
C SER A 285 -11.08 0.07 -10.56
N GLY A 286 -10.92 1.31 -10.02
CA GLY A 286 -11.97 2.27 -9.76
C GLY A 286 -12.75 2.14 -8.44
N PRO A 287 -12.15 1.79 -7.30
CA PRO A 287 -12.89 1.75 -6.03
C PRO A 287 -13.52 3.10 -5.69
N PHE A 288 -12.76 4.20 -5.83
CA PHE A 288 -13.27 5.55 -5.57
C PHE A 288 -14.21 6.01 -6.66
N ALA A 289 -13.87 5.82 -7.95
CA ALA A 289 -14.73 6.20 -9.07
C ALA A 289 -16.14 5.60 -8.96
N LEU A 290 -16.25 4.30 -8.66
CA LEU A 290 -17.52 3.62 -8.49
C LEU A 290 -18.30 4.15 -7.28
N ALA A 291 -17.64 4.35 -6.13
CA ALA A 291 -18.28 4.89 -4.93
C ALA A 291 -18.78 6.33 -5.12
N LEU A 292 -17.97 7.18 -5.77
CA LEU A 292 -18.33 8.56 -6.10
C LEU A 292 -19.53 8.62 -7.06
N ALA A 293 -19.54 7.76 -8.09
CA ALA A 293 -20.63 7.70 -9.04
C ALA A 293 -21.92 7.15 -8.43
N ALA A 294 -21.83 6.17 -7.52
CA ALA A 294 -22.98 5.70 -6.74
C ALA A 294 -23.56 6.79 -5.83
N GLY A 295 -22.69 7.71 -5.35
CA GLY A 295 -23.09 8.92 -4.61
C GLY A 295 -23.63 10.05 -5.50
N GLY A 296 -23.87 9.81 -6.80
CA GLY A 296 -24.48 10.77 -7.75
C GLY A 296 -23.50 11.80 -8.31
N ARG A 297 -22.18 11.58 -8.26
CA ARG A 297 -21.14 12.46 -8.81
C ARG A 297 -20.67 11.98 -10.18
N GLU A 298 -20.58 12.88 -11.15
CA GLU A 298 -19.91 12.57 -12.41
C GLU A 298 -18.41 12.41 -12.18
N VAL A 299 -17.82 11.35 -12.73
CA VAL A 299 -16.41 11.02 -12.49
C VAL A 299 -15.64 10.97 -13.80
N HIS A 300 -14.50 11.66 -13.85
CA HIS A 300 -13.44 11.45 -14.84
C HIS A 300 -12.33 10.62 -14.20
N ALA A 301 -12.31 9.32 -14.50
CA ALA A 301 -11.38 8.34 -13.96
C ALA A 301 -10.21 8.15 -14.92
N VAL A 302 -8.98 8.33 -14.44
CA VAL A 302 -7.76 8.26 -15.25
C VAL A 302 -6.74 7.31 -14.62
N GLU A 303 -6.25 6.35 -15.43
CA GLU A 303 -5.31 5.32 -15.00
C GLU A 303 -4.35 4.95 -16.13
N GLY A 304 -3.09 4.67 -15.80
CA GLY A 304 -2.08 4.27 -16.78
C GLY A 304 -2.27 2.86 -17.32
N GLU A 305 -2.83 1.96 -16.51
CA GLU A 305 -3.02 0.55 -16.86
C GLU A 305 -4.36 0.32 -17.57
N ALA A 306 -4.32 0.05 -18.88
CA ALA A 306 -5.53 -0.16 -19.69
C ALA A 306 -6.40 -1.33 -19.20
N ALA A 307 -5.80 -2.38 -18.61
CA ALA A 307 -6.52 -3.51 -18.05
C ALA A 307 -7.36 -3.09 -16.82
N ALA A 308 -6.84 -2.18 -16.00
CA ALA A 308 -7.57 -1.62 -14.87
C ALA A 308 -8.75 -0.76 -15.32
N ILE A 309 -8.59 0.09 -16.35
CA ILE A 309 -9.67 0.85 -16.98
C ILE A 309 -10.75 -0.08 -17.57
N THR A 310 -10.34 -1.19 -18.18
CA THR A 310 -11.28 -2.20 -18.69
C THR A 310 -12.10 -2.82 -17.54
N SER A 311 -11.45 -3.12 -16.40
CA SER A 311 -12.12 -3.62 -15.19
C SER A 311 -13.15 -2.61 -14.66
N LEU A 312 -12.77 -1.35 -14.48
CA LEU A 312 -13.66 -0.26 -14.07
C LEU A 312 -14.87 -0.14 -15.02
N THR A 313 -14.61 -0.11 -16.32
CA THR A 313 -15.67 0.06 -17.33
C THR A 313 -16.67 -1.11 -17.31
N ARG A 314 -16.19 -2.35 -17.10
CA ARG A 314 -17.05 -3.53 -16.94
C ARG A 314 -17.90 -3.43 -15.68
N ALA A 315 -17.30 -3.06 -14.54
CA ALA A 315 -18.01 -2.89 -13.28
C ALA A 315 -19.09 -1.80 -13.39
N TYR A 316 -18.76 -0.65 -13.98
CA TYR A 316 -19.69 0.45 -14.23
C TYR A 316 -20.88 0.03 -15.09
N ARG A 317 -20.64 -0.72 -16.20
CA ARG A 317 -21.70 -1.19 -17.09
C ARG A 317 -22.58 -2.28 -16.49
N ALA A 318 -22.03 -3.09 -15.59
CA ALA A 318 -22.75 -4.16 -14.91
C ALA A 318 -23.61 -3.66 -13.73
N GLY A 319 -23.28 -2.47 -13.18
CA GLY A 319 -24.02 -1.85 -12.08
C GLY A 319 -25.16 -0.97 -12.57
N ALA A 320 -26.00 -0.52 -11.62
CA ALA A 320 -27.11 0.39 -11.87
C ALA A 320 -27.09 1.56 -10.89
N GLY A 321 -27.72 2.66 -11.26
CA GLY A 321 -27.84 3.85 -10.39
C GLY A 321 -26.60 4.73 -10.30
N PHE A 322 -25.57 4.48 -11.10
CA PHE A 322 -24.38 5.31 -11.15
C PHE A 322 -24.65 6.62 -11.95
N ALA A 323 -24.07 7.71 -11.44
CA ALA A 323 -23.82 8.87 -12.28
C ALA A 323 -22.76 8.54 -13.35
N ARG A 324 -22.58 9.45 -14.30
CA ARG A 324 -21.68 9.23 -15.44
C ARG A 324 -20.23 9.02 -14.99
N ILE A 325 -19.59 7.93 -15.46
CA ILE A 325 -18.13 7.72 -15.40
C ILE A 325 -17.56 7.81 -16.81
N THR A 326 -16.58 8.68 -17.00
CA THR A 326 -15.71 8.71 -18.18
C THR A 326 -14.36 8.15 -17.76
N ALA A 327 -13.95 7.02 -18.32
CA ALA A 327 -12.71 6.34 -17.99
C ALA A 327 -11.69 6.45 -19.12
N GLU A 328 -10.46 6.85 -18.79
CA GLU A 328 -9.38 7.12 -19.74
C GLU A 328 -8.10 6.33 -19.34
N ALA A 329 -7.50 5.60 -20.29
CA ALA A 329 -6.18 5.03 -20.14
C ALA A 329 -5.11 6.07 -20.50
N ARG A 330 -4.41 6.62 -19.47
CA ARG A 330 -3.43 7.70 -19.62
C ARG A 330 -2.35 7.64 -18.56
N ASP A 331 -1.12 7.62 -18.97
CA ASP A 331 0.05 7.72 -18.06
C ASP A 331 0.17 9.15 -17.52
N LEU A 332 -0.26 9.35 -16.27
CA LEU A 332 -0.26 10.65 -15.61
C LEU A 332 1.14 11.15 -15.21
N PHE A 333 2.15 10.28 -15.21
CA PHE A 333 3.55 10.71 -15.01
C PHE A 333 4.08 11.46 -16.24
N ARG A 334 3.68 11.03 -17.43
CA ARG A 334 4.11 11.61 -18.71
C ARG A 334 3.14 12.64 -19.25
N ARG A 335 1.85 12.44 -19.04
CA ARG A 335 0.76 13.29 -19.57
C ARG A 335 -0.24 13.61 -18.47
N PRO A 336 0.13 14.45 -17.48
CA PRO A 336 -0.79 14.86 -16.43
C PRO A 336 -1.99 15.61 -17.01
N LEU A 337 -3.10 15.67 -16.31
CA LEU A 337 -4.23 16.53 -16.64
C LEU A 337 -3.76 17.98 -16.57
N LEU A 338 -4.17 18.78 -17.57
CA LEU A 338 -3.80 20.18 -17.70
C LEU A 338 -4.87 21.11 -17.14
N GLY A 339 -4.56 22.41 -17.03
CA GLY A 339 -5.45 23.43 -16.48
C GLY A 339 -6.90 23.37 -17.00
N PRO A 340 -7.17 23.37 -18.33
CA PRO A 340 -8.55 23.30 -18.83
C PRO A 340 -9.32 22.04 -18.43
N GLU A 341 -8.63 20.88 -18.34
CA GLU A 341 -9.24 19.61 -17.90
C GLU A 341 -9.56 19.66 -16.42
N LEU A 342 -8.62 20.16 -15.61
CA LEU A 342 -8.75 20.31 -14.17
C LEU A 342 -9.78 21.37 -13.79
N ASP A 343 -9.78 22.53 -14.44
CA ASP A 343 -10.67 23.66 -14.14
C ASP A 343 -12.16 23.32 -14.40
N ALA A 344 -12.43 22.24 -15.11
CA ALA A 344 -13.78 21.71 -15.32
C ALA A 344 -14.30 20.88 -14.12
N LEU A 345 -13.44 20.57 -13.14
CA LEU A 345 -13.74 19.70 -11.99
C LEU A 345 -14.03 20.52 -10.72
N ASP A 346 -14.95 20.01 -9.91
CA ASP A 346 -15.24 20.58 -8.58
C ASP A 346 -14.29 19.98 -7.51
N ALA A 347 -13.76 18.78 -7.74
CA ALA A 347 -12.79 18.14 -6.88
C ALA A 347 -11.87 17.18 -7.65
N VAL A 348 -10.71 16.90 -7.07
CA VAL A 348 -9.77 15.86 -7.53
C VAL A 348 -9.44 14.93 -6.38
N VAL A 349 -9.49 13.63 -6.63
CA VAL A 349 -8.89 12.58 -5.80
C VAL A 349 -7.70 12.02 -6.56
N PHE A 350 -6.58 11.75 -5.88
CA PHE A 350 -5.45 11.04 -6.49
C PHE A 350 -4.86 10.03 -5.49
N ASP A 351 -4.57 8.81 -5.97
CA ASP A 351 -3.97 7.69 -5.20
C ASP A 351 -2.78 7.10 -5.99
N PRO A 352 -1.66 7.81 -6.06
CA PRO A 352 -0.52 7.41 -6.86
C PRO A 352 0.26 6.26 -6.23
N PRO A 353 1.08 5.52 -7.01
CA PRO A 353 2.03 4.59 -6.46
C PRO A 353 3.08 5.32 -5.59
N ARG A 354 3.96 4.55 -4.93
CA ARG A 354 4.97 5.07 -3.98
C ARG A 354 5.81 6.25 -4.47
N ALA A 355 5.98 6.41 -5.77
CA ALA A 355 6.69 7.54 -6.36
C ALA A 355 6.01 8.90 -6.12
N GLY A 356 4.74 8.89 -5.71
CA GLY A 356 3.90 10.08 -5.58
C GLY A 356 3.40 10.59 -6.93
N ALA A 357 2.79 11.77 -6.93
CA ALA A 357 2.13 12.38 -8.08
C ALA A 357 2.78 13.70 -8.52
N GLU A 358 4.10 13.87 -8.42
CA GLU A 358 4.79 15.17 -8.58
C GLU A 358 4.34 15.95 -9.82
N ALA A 359 4.32 15.32 -11.00
CA ALA A 359 3.90 15.96 -12.24
C ALA A 359 2.45 16.46 -12.19
N GLN A 360 1.56 15.63 -11.65
CA GLN A 360 0.14 15.96 -11.53
C GLN A 360 -0.11 17.00 -10.43
N ALA A 361 0.58 16.91 -9.29
CA ALA A 361 0.48 17.86 -8.19
C ALA A 361 0.83 19.29 -8.64
N ARG A 362 1.86 19.44 -9.48
CA ARG A 362 2.21 20.75 -10.10
C ARG A 362 1.06 21.31 -10.93
N ARG A 363 0.39 20.48 -11.74
CA ARG A 363 -0.75 20.93 -12.57
C ARG A 363 -1.99 21.26 -11.73
N ILE A 364 -2.24 20.48 -10.68
CA ILE A 364 -3.32 20.79 -9.73
C ILE A 364 -3.02 22.10 -9.00
N ALA A 365 -1.77 22.34 -8.57
CA ALA A 365 -1.36 23.59 -7.92
C ALA A 365 -1.66 24.85 -8.78
N GLU A 366 -1.49 24.75 -10.10
CA GLU A 366 -1.75 25.81 -11.08
C GLU A 366 -3.25 25.97 -11.41
N SER A 367 -4.08 24.95 -11.15
CA SER A 367 -5.49 24.90 -11.52
C SER A 367 -6.40 25.68 -10.56
N LYS A 368 -7.71 25.77 -10.90
CA LYS A 368 -8.75 26.38 -10.06
C LYS A 368 -9.55 25.35 -9.24
N VAL A 369 -9.20 24.07 -9.26
CA VAL A 369 -9.90 23.04 -8.51
C VAL A 369 -10.00 23.43 -7.04
N PRO A 370 -11.22 23.52 -6.46
CA PRO A 370 -11.38 24.04 -5.11
C PRO A 370 -11.05 23.01 -4.01
N LEU A 371 -11.24 21.71 -4.29
CA LEU A 371 -11.04 20.62 -3.34
C LEU A 371 -10.12 19.54 -3.93
N VAL A 372 -9.13 19.13 -3.17
CA VAL A 372 -8.22 18.04 -3.54
C VAL A 372 -8.10 17.07 -2.37
N VAL A 373 -8.23 15.78 -2.64
CA VAL A 373 -8.03 14.70 -1.69
C VAL A 373 -6.86 13.84 -2.17
N GLY A 374 -5.76 13.89 -1.41
CA GLY A 374 -4.57 13.08 -1.70
C GLY A 374 -4.55 11.83 -0.83
N VAL A 375 -4.58 10.66 -1.46
CA VAL A 375 -4.32 9.36 -0.83
C VAL A 375 -2.88 8.98 -1.12
N ALA A 376 -2.16 8.38 -0.18
CA ALA A 376 -0.77 7.97 -0.40
C ALA A 376 -0.33 6.86 0.56
N CYS A 377 0.50 5.95 0.06
CA CYS A 377 1.13 4.89 0.85
C CYS A 377 2.56 5.22 1.30
N ASP A 378 3.07 6.40 0.96
CA ASP A 378 4.38 6.88 1.37
C ASP A 378 4.29 8.32 1.89
N PRO A 379 4.51 8.54 3.21
CA PRO A 379 4.42 9.86 3.82
C PRO A 379 5.43 10.88 3.28
N GLY A 380 6.60 10.44 2.81
CA GLY A 380 7.63 11.33 2.28
C GLY A 380 7.23 11.93 0.94
N THR A 381 6.76 11.09 0.00
CA THR A 381 6.27 11.57 -1.30
C THR A 381 4.99 12.37 -1.16
N PHE A 382 4.11 11.99 -0.22
CA PHE A 382 2.94 12.80 0.11
C PHE A 382 3.32 14.20 0.59
N ALA A 383 4.27 14.31 1.52
CA ALA A 383 4.71 15.61 2.05
C ALA A 383 5.32 16.51 0.96
N ARG A 384 6.06 15.94 0.00
CA ARG A 384 6.57 16.65 -1.18
C ARG A 384 5.43 17.18 -2.05
N ASP A 385 4.46 16.34 -2.39
CA ASP A 385 3.33 16.71 -3.24
C ASP A 385 2.42 17.72 -2.51
N ALA A 386 2.23 17.55 -1.20
CA ALA A 386 1.52 18.50 -0.34
C ALA A 386 2.18 19.88 -0.32
N ALA A 387 3.51 19.95 -0.20
CA ALA A 387 4.24 21.22 -0.27
C ALA A 387 4.03 21.94 -1.61
N THR A 388 3.97 21.18 -2.72
CA THR A 388 3.66 21.72 -4.06
C THR A 388 2.25 22.31 -4.12
N LEU A 389 1.25 21.61 -3.57
CA LEU A 389 -0.14 22.10 -3.53
C LEU A 389 -0.26 23.34 -2.64
N ILE A 390 0.39 23.36 -1.48
CA ILE A 390 0.40 24.49 -0.54
C ILE A 390 1.01 25.72 -1.23
N ALA A 391 2.14 25.57 -1.92
CA ALA A 391 2.74 26.65 -2.72
C ALA A 391 1.81 27.16 -3.81
N GLY A 392 0.93 26.32 -4.36
CA GLY A 392 -0.13 26.66 -5.31
C GLY A 392 -1.37 27.32 -4.67
N GLY A 393 -1.35 27.60 -3.36
CA GLY A 393 -2.42 28.31 -2.65
C GLY A 393 -3.49 27.41 -2.04
N TYR A 394 -3.21 26.09 -1.89
CA TYR A 394 -4.05 25.21 -1.10
C TYR A 394 -3.68 25.25 0.37
N GLN A 395 -4.66 25.06 1.23
CA GLN A 395 -4.49 24.79 2.64
C GLN A 395 -4.71 23.28 2.87
N LEU A 396 -3.75 22.60 3.49
CA LEU A 396 -3.91 21.25 3.97
C LEU A 396 -4.69 21.30 5.30
N GLU A 397 -5.98 20.97 5.25
CA GLU A 397 -6.87 21.09 6.41
C GLU A 397 -6.61 20.01 7.45
N ARG A 398 -6.43 18.77 6.98
CA ARG A 398 -6.18 17.61 7.83
C ARG A 398 -5.46 16.49 7.09
N VAL A 399 -4.81 15.63 7.86
CA VAL A 399 -4.26 14.34 7.41
C VAL A 399 -4.75 13.24 8.33
N THR A 400 -5.29 12.17 7.77
CA THR A 400 -5.73 10.98 8.51
C THR A 400 -4.83 9.80 8.14
N PRO A 401 -3.97 9.33 9.06
CA PRO A 401 -3.21 8.08 8.87
C PRO A 401 -4.14 6.88 8.95
N VAL A 402 -3.95 5.88 8.05
CA VAL A 402 -4.77 4.67 7.96
C VAL A 402 -3.87 3.44 8.00
N ASP A 403 -4.12 2.53 8.95
CA ASP A 403 -3.31 1.33 9.13
C ASP A 403 -3.94 0.11 8.48
N GLN A 404 -3.69 -0.08 7.18
CA GLN A 404 -3.97 -1.33 6.47
C GLN A 404 -2.73 -2.24 6.34
N PHE A 405 -1.56 -1.78 6.80
CA PHE A 405 -0.28 -2.51 6.74
C PHE A 405 0.20 -2.88 8.14
N ALA A 406 -0.60 -3.70 8.82
CA ALA A 406 -0.34 -4.07 10.19
C ALA A 406 1.10 -4.51 10.45
N TRP A 407 1.65 -4.07 11.57
CA TRP A 407 2.99 -4.38 12.12
C TRP A 407 4.17 -4.10 11.18
N SER A 408 3.96 -3.42 10.06
CA SER A 408 5.02 -2.96 9.17
C SER A 408 5.23 -1.45 9.28
N ALA A 409 6.31 -0.95 8.69
CA ALA A 409 6.62 0.49 8.64
C ALA A 409 5.73 1.28 7.65
N HIS A 410 4.95 0.59 6.85
CA HIS A 410 4.08 1.25 5.87
C HIS A 410 2.82 1.79 6.54
N VAL A 411 2.44 2.99 6.17
CA VAL A 411 1.21 3.64 6.60
C VAL A 411 0.55 4.30 5.40
N GLU A 412 -0.75 4.09 5.26
CA GLU A 412 -1.57 4.83 4.30
C GLU A 412 -2.02 6.14 4.94
N LEU A 413 -2.30 7.14 4.13
CA LEU A 413 -2.81 8.40 4.64
C LEU A 413 -3.73 9.09 3.63
N VAL A 414 -4.65 9.90 4.15
CA VAL A 414 -5.55 10.75 3.35
C VAL A 414 -5.38 12.19 3.80
N GLY A 415 -5.00 13.08 2.88
CA GLY A 415 -4.91 14.52 3.09
C GLY A 415 -6.02 15.26 2.36
N VAL A 416 -6.65 16.20 3.01
CA VAL A 416 -7.70 17.06 2.44
C VAL A 416 -7.18 18.47 2.27
N PHE A 417 -7.24 18.96 1.03
CA PHE A 417 -6.74 20.29 0.65
C PHE A 417 -7.87 21.14 0.10
N ARG A 418 -7.98 22.38 0.57
CA ARG A 418 -8.89 23.36 -0.01
C ARG A 418 -8.13 24.55 -0.54
N LYS A 419 -8.53 25.02 -1.71
CA LYS A 419 -7.93 26.22 -2.30
C LYS A 419 -8.44 27.45 -1.54
N ALA A 420 -7.50 28.23 -1.02
CA ALA A 420 -7.84 29.46 -0.33
C ALA A 420 -8.61 30.42 -1.26
N ALA A 421 -9.72 30.98 -0.80
CA ALA A 421 -10.43 31.99 -1.55
C ALA A 421 -9.48 33.16 -1.86
N ARG A 422 -9.27 33.48 -3.13
CA ARG A 422 -8.50 34.68 -3.52
C ARG A 422 -9.16 35.88 -2.87
N LYS A 423 -8.48 36.54 -1.93
CA LYS A 423 -8.93 37.85 -1.46
C LYS A 423 -9.10 38.74 -2.71
N PRO A 424 -10.25 39.40 -2.91
CA PRO A 424 -10.42 40.32 -4.02
C PRO A 424 -9.32 41.36 -3.93
N ALA A 425 -8.55 41.52 -5.01
CA ALA A 425 -7.54 42.57 -5.09
C ALA A 425 -8.21 43.90 -4.69
N GLY A 426 -7.71 44.50 -3.61
CA GLY A 426 -8.28 45.72 -3.08
C GLY A 426 -8.42 46.73 -4.21
N ARG A 427 -9.66 47.20 -4.47
CA ARG A 427 -9.91 48.30 -5.37
C ARG A 427 -9.09 49.51 -4.85
N THR A 428 -7.96 49.76 -5.48
CA THR A 428 -7.26 51.04 -5.31
C THR A 428 -8.28 52.15 -5.62
N LEU A 429 -8.78 52.76 -4.57
CA LEU A 429 -9.57 54.01 -4.70
C LEU A 429 -8.67 55.06 -5.37
N ARG A 430 -8.92 55.30 -6.67
CA ARG A 430 -8.36 56.50 -7.32
C ARG A 430 -8.93 57.70 -6.57
N ARG A 431 -8.05 58.46 -5.90
CA ARG A 431 -8.40 59.77 -5.38
C ARG A 431 -8.77 60.67 -6.59
N PRO A 432 -9.90 61.37 -6.53
CA PRO A 432 -10.20 62.41 -7.53
C PRO A 432 -9.22 63.55 -7.33
N ARG A 433 -8.75 64.13 -8.45
CA ARG A 433 -7.97 65.35 -8.50
C ARG A 433 -8.86 66.56 -8.23
#